data_12585e63da3eec750a9f20034ed2f7e4
#
_entry.id   12585e63da3eec750a9f20034ed2f7e4
#
_cell.length_a   1.000
_cell.length_b   1.000
_cell.length_c   1.000
_cell.angle_alpha   90.00
_cell.angle_beta   90.00
_cell.angle_gamma   90.00
#
_symmetry.space_group_name_H-M   'P 1'
#
loop_
_entity.id
_entity.type
_entity.pdbx_description
1 polymer ?
#
loop_
_entity_poly.entity_id
_entity_poly.type
_entity_poly.pdbx_seq_one_letter_code
_entity_poly.pdbx_strand_id
1 'polypeptide(L)'
;LRYRLSVHVTVSGGFSTQDQFSGKSTMSFKPHGKHLVAGEWVATEAKFPSEPAHGEAFDFSVGTVDLVNAACEAAEEAFWSYGYTTREERAAFLDTIADEIEARADAITEIGSSETGLPAARLQGERGRTVGQLRLFASHIRKGDYLDRRHDEALPDRQPLPRPDIRLMQRPIGPVAVFGASNFPLAFSTAGGDTAAALAAGCPVVVKGHSAHPGTGEIVAEAVLAAVKKHNLHPGVFSLIQGGRRDVGSALVQHPRIKAVGFTGSLAGGRALFDLCAQRPEPIPFFGELGSVNPMFLLPEAVANRGEAIAKGWAGSLTMGAGQFCTNPGIAVILSEQADAVAETARAALSEVGPQVMLTDGIAAAYRDGRDRIAAGNGVRDVLTTTCNLRNATPYLYRVAGKDWVANHALAEEVFGPLGLIVTVDSTEEMLEVAKSFEGQLTATMHLDAGDAELARKLLPILERKAGRVLANGFPTGVEVSEAMVHGGPYPASTNFGATSVGTMSIRRFMRPVSYQNIPSDVLPEDIR
;
A
#
# COMPACT_ATOMS: atom_id res chain seq x y z
N LEU A 1 -5.52 -10.16 34.04
CA LEU A 1 -6.38 -8.96 34.19
C LEU A 1 -7.07 -8.72 32.85
N ARG A 2 -8.39 -8.94 32.84
CA ARG A 2 -9.23 -8.76 31.63
C ARG A 2 -9.68 -7.30 31.58
N TYR A 3 -9.36 -6.59 30.49
CA TYR A 3 -10.04 -5.33 30.17
C TYR A 3 -10.99 -5.59 28.99
N ARG A 4 -12.29 -5.57 29.29
CA ARG A 4 -13.38 -5.42 28.31
C ARG A 4 -13.59 -3.93 28.10
N LEU A 5 -13.35 -3.42 26.91
CA LEU A 5 -13.86 -2.12 26.47
C LEU A 5 -15.09 -2.38 25.59
N SER A 6 -16.25 -2.17 26.18
CA SER A 6 -17.53 -2.09 25.45
C SER A 6 -17.70 -0.66 24.96
N VAL A 7 -17.65 -0.46 23.65
CA VAL A 7 -18.04 0.81 23.03
C VAL A 7 -19.51 0.71 22.69
N HIS A 8 -20.35 1.39 23.48
CA HIS A 8 -21.75 1.65 23.12
C HIS A 8 -21.78 2.86 22.19
N VAL A 9 -22.14 2.63 20.92
CA VAL A 9 -22.50 3.73 20.00
C VAL A 9 -24.00 3.92 20.08
N THR A 10 -24.40 5.01 20.71
CA THR A 10 -25.79 5.49 20.69
C THR A 10 -25.95 6.38 19.46
N VAL A 11 -26.71 5.92 18.48
CA VAL A 11 -27.13 6.74 17.33
C VAL A 11 -28.45 7.43 17.69
N SER A 12 -28.39 8.74 17.91
CA SER A 12 -29.58 9.58 17.86
C SER A 12 -29.17 11.00 17.45
N GLY A 13 -29.71 11.46 16.34
CA GLY A 13 -29.61 12.86 15.94
C GLY A 13 -29.60 13.05 14.42
N GLY A 14 -30.77 13.34 13.85
CA GLY A 14 -30.90 13.73 12.45
C GLY A 14 -30.10 15.00 12.17
N PHE A 15 -29.26 14.99 11.17
CA PHE A 15 -28.59 16.18 10.66
C PHE A 15 -29.37 16.76 9.50
N SER A 16 -29.89 17.95 9.72
CA SER A 16 -30.39 18.87 8.72
C SER A 16 -29.23 19.33 7.85
N THR A 17 -29.30 19.04 6.56
CA THR A 17 -28.42 19.62 5.54
C THR A 17 -28.86 21.04 5.27
N GLN A 18 -28.16 22.03 5.80
CA GLN A 18 -27.93 23.36 5.24
C GLN A 18 -27.25 24.24 6.30
N ASP A 19 -25.91 24.22 6.29
CA ASP A 19 -25.17 25.37 6.83
C ASP A 19 -24.09 25.80 5.83
N GLN A 20 -24.23 27.05 5.48
CA GLN A 20 -23.48 27.81 4.50
C GLN A 20 -22.02 27.95 4.93
N PHE A 21 -21.11 27.33 4.17
CA PHE A 21 -19.72 27.76 4.14
C PHE A 21 -19.58 28.97 3.21
N SER A 22 -19.96 30.15 3.66
CA SER A 22 -19.58 31.43 3.07
C SER A 22 -18.56 32.13 3.98
N GLY A 23 -17.37 31.62 3.98
CA GLY A 23 -16.18 32.30 4.45
C GLY A 23 -15.01 31.72 3.67
N LYS A 24 -14.30 32.54 2.89
CA LYS A 24 -13.01 32.13 2.30
C LYS A 24 -12.03 31.84 3.44
N SER A 25 -12.05 30.65 3.97
CA SER A 25 -10.94 30.13 4.78
C SER A 25 -9.75 30.05 3.84
N THR A 26 -8.79 30.94 3.97
CA THR A 26 -7.50 30.79 3.30
C THR A 26 -6.82 29.59 3.90
N MET A 27 -6.44 28.60 3.07
CA MET A 27 -5.71 27.42 3.51
C MET A 27 -4.48 27.82 4.33
N SER A 28 -4.24 27.11 5.42
CA SER A 28 -3.10 27.37 6.32
C SER A 28 -1.75 27.04 5.67
N PHE A 29 -1.75 26.16 4.68
CA PHE A 29 -0.60 25.80 3.86
C PHE A 29 -0.88 26.11 2.38
N LYS A 30 0.03 26.82 1.74
CA LYS A 30 0.00 27.08 0.30
C LYS A 30 1.22 26.42 -0.37
N PRO A 31 1.02 25.36 -1.18
CA PRO A 31 2.11 24.73 -1.90
C PRO A 31 2.87 25.72 -2.80
N HIS A 32 4.19 25.59 -2.85
CA HIS A 32 5.01 26.37 -3.79
C HIS A 32 5.25 25.64 -5.12
N GLY A 33 4.87 24.36 -5.20
CA GLY A 33 4.86 23.56 -6.42
C GLY A 33 6.23 23.18 -6.98
N LYS A 34 7.27 23.09 -6.14
CA LYS A 34 8.64 22.78 -6.56
C LYS A 34 9.00 21.32 -6.29
N HIS A 35 10.11 20.89 -6.87
CA HIS A 35 10.78 19.63 -6.54
C HIS A 35 11.73 19.84 -5.37
N LEU A 36 11.93 18.81 -4.56
CA LEU A 36 13.01 18.77 -3.58
C LEU A 36 14.15 17.89 -4.13
N VAL A 37 15.30 18.48 -4.42
CA VAL A 37 16.47 17.77 -4.94
C VAL A 37 17.70 18.18 -4.13
N ALA A 38 18.38 17.22 -3.54
CA ALA A 38 19.60 17.46 -2.76
C ALA A 38 19.45 18.60 -1.70
N GLY A 39 18.29 18.66 -1.02
CA GLY A 39 18.00 19.65 0.02
C GLY A 39 17.50 21.01 -0.48
N GLU A 40 17.42 21.20 -1.79
CA GLU A 40 17.02 22.46 -2.42
C GLU A 40 15.66 22.34 -3.13
N TRP A 41 14.84 23.40 -3.04
CA TRP A 41 13.58 23.50 -3.74
C TRP A 41 13.77 24.09 -5.15
N VAL A 42 13.60 23.25 -6.19
CA VAL A 42 13.87 23.58 -7.59
C VAL A 42 12.57 23.66 -8.39
N ALA A 43 12.36 24.74 -9.14
CA ALA A 43 11.24 24.89 -10.06
C ALA A 43 11.68 24.59 -11.50
N THR A 44 10.73 24.12 -12.32
CA THR A 44 10.86 24.03 -13.79
C THR A 44 9.89 24.98 -14.47
N GLU A 45 10.12 25.31 -15.73
CA GLU A 45 9.22 26.20 -16.50
C GLU A 45 7.86 25.56 -16.73
N ALA A 46 7.85 24.27 -17.15
CA ALA A 46 6.62 23.54 -17.38
C ALA A 46 5.89 23.26 -16.05
N LYS A 47 4.59 23.53 -16.04
CA LYS A 47 3.72 23.33 -14.89
C LYS A 47 2.57 22.40 -15.23
N PHE A 48 2.01 21.78 -14.20
CA PHE A 48 0.72 21.10 -14.25
C PHE A 48 -0.12 21.55 -13.07
N PRO A 49 -1.43 21.76 -13.25
CA PRO A 49 -2.33 22.06 -12.14
C PRO A 49 -2.62 20.80 -11.31
N SER A 50 -2.81 20.94 -10.01
CA SER A 50 -3.49 19.89 -9.23
C SER A 50 -4.96 19.82 -9.64
N GLU A 51 -5.56 18.65 -9.45
CA GLU A 51 -6.98 18.41 -9.72
C GLU A 51 -7.73 18.11 -8.41
N PRO A 52 -7.89 19.13 -7.54
CA PRO A 52 -8.48 18.93 -6.23
C PRO A 52 -9.94 18.50 -6.33
N ALA A 53 -10.41 17.72 -5.36
CA ALA A 53 -11.82 17.37 -5.25
C ALA A 53 -12.68 18.58 -4.87
N HIS A 54 -12.10 19.51 -4.13
CA HIS A 54 -12.70 20.79 -3.77
C HIS A 54 -11.63 21.84 -3.43
N GLY A 55 -12.00 23.09 -3.48
CA GLY A 55 -11.08 24.22 -3.17
C GLY A 55 -10.30 24.72 -4.38
N GLU A 56 -9.15 25.32 -4.12
CA GLU A 56 -8.30 25.96 -5.14
C GLU A 56 -7.30 24.96 -5.73
N ALA A 57 -7.11 24.98 -7.05
CA ALA A 57 -6.04 24.27 -7.71
C ALA A 57 -4.72 25.06 -7.63
N PHE A 58 -3.61 24.36 -7.45
CA PHE A 58 -2.27 24.93 -7.41
C PHE A 58 -1.43 24.39 -8.56
N ASP A 59 -0.45 25.18 -9.02
CA ASP A 59 0.48 24.81 -10.08
C ASP A 59 1.75 24.16 -9.53
N PHE A 60 2.08 22.98 -10.06
CA PHE A 60 3.27 22.22 -9.70
C PHE A 60 4.22 22.11 -10.88
N SER A 61 5.51 22.11 -10.61
CA SER A 61 6.57 21.92 -11.60
C SER A 61 6.51 20.51 -12.19
N VAL A 62 6.65 20.41 -13.51
CA VAL A 62 6.78 19.12 -14.18
C VAL A 62 8.20 18.60 -14.04
N GLY A 63 8.38 17.37 -13.53
CA GLY A 63 9.69 16.72 -13.41
C GLY A 63 10.38 16.53 -14.75
N THR A 64 11.71 16.53 -14.72
CA THR A 64 12.56 16.30 -15.89
C THR A 64 13.57 15.17 -15.63
N VAL A 65 14.11 14.58 -16.69
CA VAL A 65 15.16 13.56 -16.59
C VAL A 65 16.41 14.12 -15.90
N ASP A 66 16.76 15.38 -16.14
CA ASP A 66 17.92 16.02 -15.51
C ASP A 66 17.75 16.14 -13.99
N LEU A 67 16.54 16.46 -13.51
CA LEU A 67 16.26 16.48 -12.07
C LEU A 67 16.30 15.07 -11.45
N VAL A 68 15.84 14.05 -12.19
CA VAL A 68 15.99 12.66 -11.76
C VAL A 68 17.46 12.29 -11.63
N ASN A 69 18.28 12.63 -12.63
CA ASN A 69 19.72 12.36 -12.59
C ASN A 69 20.39 13.06 -11.39
N ALA A 70 20.10 14.35 -11.17
CA ALA A 70 20.64 15.10 -10.03
C ALA A 70 20.22 14.49 -8.68
N ALA A 71 18.96 14.10 -8.54
CA ALA A 71 18.46 13.46 -7.30
C ALA A 71 19.13 12.09 -7.05
N CYS A 72 19.30 11.28 -8.09
CA CYS A 72 19.92 9.96 -7.98
C CYS A 72 21.42 10.03 -7.68
N GLU A 73 22.15 10.95 -8.29
CA GLU A 73 23.57 11.16 -7.96
C GLU A 73 23.73 11.66 -6.53
N ALA A 74 22.92 12.62 -6.09
CA ALA A 74 22.95 13.10 -4.69
C ALA A 74 22.57 11.97 -3.70
N ALA A 75 21.66 11.08 -4.05
CA ALA A 75 21.31 9.92 -3.23
C ALA A 75 22.48 8.93 -3.11
N GLU A 76 23.24 8.70 -4.20
CA GLU A 76 24.43 7.86 -4.18
C GLU A 76 25.53 8.48 -3.29
N GLU A 77 25.76 9.80 -3.38
CA GLU A 77 26.70 10.50 -2.50
C GLU A 77 26.28 10.38 -1.03
N ALA A 78 24.98 10.57 -0.74
CA ALA A 78 24.44 10.44 0.60
C ALA A 78 24.59 9.02 1.17
N PHE A 79 24.53 7.98 0.34
CA PHE A 79 24.62 6.59 0.79
C PHE A 79 25.94 6.29 1.52
N TRP A 80 27.04 6.87 1.08
CA TRP A 80 28.37 6.63 1.69
C TRP A 80 28.50 7.16 3.13
N SER A 81 27.63 8.06 3.55
CA SER A 81 27.52 8.48 4.95
C SER A 81 26.29 7.85 5.62
N TYR A 82 25.10 8.01 5.03
CA TYR A 82 23.84 7.57 5.63
C TYR A 82 23.73 6.04 5.79
N GLY A 83 24.18 5.26 4.82
CA GLY A 83 24.17 3.79 4.87
C GLY A 83 25.08 3.19 5.94
N TYR A 84 25.95 4.01 6.54
CA TYR A 84 26.90 3.62 7.58
C TYR A 84 26.67 4.32 8.92
N THR A 85 25.59 5.09 9.07
CA THR A 85 25.14 5.61 10.36
C THR A 85 24.83 4.48 11.33
N THR A 86 24.90 4.77 12.62
CA THR A 86 24.48 3.84 13.67
C THR A 86 22.97 3.60 13.63
N ARG A 87 22.51 2.51 14.24
CA ARG A 87 21.09 2.23 14.39
C ARG A 87 20.35 3.32 15.17
N GLU A 88 20.98 3.88 16.19
CA GLU A 88 20.40 4.95 17.00
C GLU A 88 20.26 6.26 16.22
N GLU A 89 21.26 6.67 15.44
CA GLU A 89 21.15 7.87 14.59
C GLU A 89 20.01 7.75 13.59
N ARG A 90 19.86 6.59 12.92
CA ARG A 90 18.73 6.38 12.01
C ARG A 90 17.39 6.34 12.73
N ALA A 91 17.31 5.71 13.89
CA ALA A 91 16.09 5.66 14.68
C ALA A 91 15.66 7.06 15.13
N ALA A 92 16.60 7.87 15.64
CA ALA A 92 16.33 9.25 16.03
C ALA A 92 15.90 10.12 14.83
N PHE A 93 16.45 9.89 13.65
CA PHE A 93 16.00 10.54 12.41
C PHE A 93 14.56 10.19 12.05
N LEU A 94 14.17 8.90 12.11
CA LEU A 94 12.81 8.46 11.84
C LEU A 94 11.81 9.03 12.86
N ASP A 95 12.16 9.06 14.14
CA ASP A 95 11.36 9.68 15.19
C ASP A 95 11.16 11.18 14.90
N THR A 96 12.22 11.87 14.46
CA THR A 96 12.13 13.29 14.10
C THR A 96 11.24 13.53 12.89
N ILE A 97 11.27 12.67 11.84
CA ILE A 97 10.32 12.76 10.73
C ILE A 97 8.89 12.64 11.25
N ALA A 98 8.63 11.70 12.16
CA ALA A 98 7.32 11.52 12.77
C ALA A 98 6.85 12.79 13.51
N ASP A 99 7.72 13.40 14.31
CA ASP A 99 7.43 14.63 15.04
C ASP A 99 7.17 15.82 14.09
N GLU A 100 7.94 15.95 13.02
CA GLU A 100 7.76 17.02 12.01
C GLU A 100 6.46 16.86 11.21
N ILE A 101 6.00 15.62 10.95
CA ILE A 101 4.69 15.35 10.36
C ILE A 101 3.56 15.74 11.33
N GLU A 102 3.69 15.37 12.61
CA GLU A 102 2.69 15.77 13.63
C GLU A 102 2.64 17.29 13.83
N ALA A 103 3.76 17.98 13.76
CA ALA A 103 3.81 19.44 13.85
C ALA A 103 3.05 20.16 12.72
N ARG A 104 2.78 19.47 11.60
CA ARG A 104 2.06 19.96 10.42
C ARG A 104 0.65 19.36 10.29
N ALA A 105 0.12 18.79 11.35
CA ALA A 105 -1.08 17.95 11.36
C ALA A 105 -2.29 18.57 10.66
N ASP A 106 -2.64 19.79 11.01
CA ASP A 106 -3.83 20.47 10.49
C ASP A 106 -3.67 20.85 9.02
N ALA A 107 -2.52 21.37 8.65
CA ALA A 107 -2.19 21.74 7.27
C ALA A 107 -2.17 20.52 6.33
N ILE A 108 -1.62 19.38 6.79
CA ILE A 108 -1.65 18.10 6.05
C ILE A 108 -3.10 17.63 5.87
N THR A 109 -3.93 17.71 6.90
CA THR A 109 -5.32 17.30 6.83
C THR A 109 -6.11 18.19 5.87
N GLU A 110 -5.90 19.48 5.91
CA GLU A 110 -6.58 20.46 5.07
C GLU A 110 -6.24 20.26 3.59
N ILE A 111 -4.95 20.27 3.23
CA ILE A 111 -4.52 20.09 1.84
C ILE A 111 -4.88 18.71 1.30
N GLY A 112 -4.69 17.65 2.09
CA GLY A 112 -5.00 16.29 1.68
C GLY A 112 -6.50 16.06 1.44
N SER A 113 -7.38 16.66 2.28
CA SER A 113 -8.83 16.60 2.07
C SER A 113 -9.25 17.36 0.81
N SER A 114 -8.67 18.54 0.58
CA SER A 114 -8.94 19.32 -0.64
C SER A 114 -8.56 18.56 -1.91
N GLU A 115 -7.34 18.00 -1.96
CA GLU A 115 -6.83 17.30 -3.14
C GLU A 115 -7.59 16.01 -3.44
N THR A 116 -7.87 15.20 -2.41
CA THR A 116 -8.37 13.83 -2.58
C THR A 116 -9.87 13.65 -2.39
N GLY A 117 -10.54 14.60 -1.73
CA GLY A 117 -11.93 14.43 -1.28
C GLY A 117 -12.08 13.46 -0.10
N LEU A 118 -11.00 12.96 0.46
CA LEU A 118 -11.05 12.09 1.63
C LEU A 118 -11.50 12.88 2.88
N PRO A 119 -12.38 12.34 3.72
CA PRO A 119 -12.80 13.00 4.95
C PRO A 119 -11.63 13.30 5.89
N ALA A 120 -11.68 14.42 6.60
CA ALA A 120 -10.64 14.84 7.53
C ALA A 120 -10.29 13.76 8.57
N ALA A 121 -11.28 13.07 9.12
CA ALA A 121 -11.07 11.97 10.08
C ALA A 121 -10.27 10.80 9.46
N ARG A 122 -10.47 10.52 8.15
CA ARG A 122 -9.71 9.51 7.42
C ARG A 122 -8.23 9.91 7.30
N LEU A 123 -7.95 11.16 6.96
CA LEU A 123 -6.58 11.66 6.85
C LEU A 123 -5.87 11.76 8.20
N GLN A 124 -6.59 12.15 9.25
CA GLN A 124 -6.06 12.13 10.63
C GLN A 124 -5.66 10.72 11.06
N GLY A 125 -6.51 9.72 10.81
CA GLY A 125 -6.21 8.32 11.06
C GLY A 125 -5.02 7.82 10.24
N GLU A 126 -4.93 8.21 8.98
CA GLU A 126 -3.83 7.84 8.09
C GLU A 126 -2.50 8.51 8.49
N ARG A 127 -2.54 9.77 8.94
CA ARG A 127 -1.38 10.44 9.53
C ARG A 127 -0.88 9.70 10.77
N GLY A 128 -1.79 9.36 11.69
CA GLY A 128 -1.44 8.58 12.88
C GLY A 128 -0.80 7.24 12.53
N ARG A 129 -1.28 6.57 11.48
CA ARG A 129 -0.68 5.34 10.95
C ARG A 129 0.73 5.58 10.39
N THR A 130 0.93 6.64 9.62
CA THR A 130 2.24 6.99 9.02
C THR A 130 3.28 7.29 10.09
N VAL A 131 2.92 8.11 11.07
CA VAL A 131 3.74 8.42 12.25
C VAL A 131 4.03 7.18 13.08
N GLY A 132 2.99 6.37 13.33
CA GLY A 132 3.13 5.11 14.07
C GLY A 132 4.09 4.14 13.39
N GLN A 133 4.08 4.06 12.06
CA GLN A 133 4.99 3.22 11.29
C GLN A 133 6.45 3.70 11.34
N LEU A 134 6.69 5.00 11.25
CA LEU A 134 8.03 5.58 11.42
C LEU A 134 8.61 5.24 12.81
N ARG A 135 7.82 5.44 13.88
CA ARG A 135 8.20 5.10 15.25
C ARG A 135 8.38 3.59 15.47
N LEU A 136 7.54 2.77 14.82
CA LEU A 136 7.71 1.31 14.85
C LEU A 136 9.05 0.90 14.24
N PHE A 137 9.44 1.46 13.09
CA PHE A 137 10.74 1.22 12.50
C PHE A 137 11.87 1.72 13.37
N ALA A 138 11.76 2.91 13.95
CA ALA A 138 12.77 3.44 14.90
C ALA A 138 12.99 2.46 16.07
N SER A 139 11.92 1.97 16.67
CA SER A 139 11.99 0.96 17.74
C SER A 139 12.60 -0.36 17.24
N HIS A 140 12.19 -0.82 16.06
CA HIS A 140 12.66 -2.08 15.48
C HIS A 140 14.17 -2.06 15.17
N ILE A 141 14.67 -0.98 14.57
CA ILE A 141 16.10 -0.92 14.24
C ILE A 141 16.99 -0.75 15.48
N ARG A 142 16.50 -0.13 16.56
CA ARG A 142 17.21 -0.10 17.85
C ARG A 142 17.46 -1.49 18.41
N LYS A 143 16.51 -2.43 18.27
CA LYS A 143 16.66 -3.83 18.71
C LYS A 143 17.79 -4.54 17.95
N GLY A 144 17.91 -4.30 16.65
CA GLY A 144 18.98 -4.84 15.80
C GLY A 144 18.73 -6.28 15.30
N ASP A 145 17.58 -6.90 15.57
CA ASP A 145 17.28 -8.27 15.14
C ASP A 145 17.16 -8.40 13.62
N TYR A 146 16.74 -7.33 12.93
CA TYR A 146 16.65 -7.27 11.48
C TYR A 146 17.99 -7.46 10.75
N LEU A 147 19.11 -7.31 11.45
CA LEU A 147 20.46 -7.51 10.91
C LEU A 147 20.75 -8.99 10.66
N ASP A 148 19.95 -9.92 11.18
CA ASP A 148 20.10 -11.39 11.00
C ASP A 148 21.54 -11.85 11.24
N ARG A 149 22.19 -11.37 12.30
CA ARG A 149 23.59 -11.64 12.60
C ARG A 149 23.87 -13.12 12.80
N ARG A 150 24.90 -13.63 12.13
CA ARG A 150 25.39 -15.01 12.25
C ARG A 150 26.89 -15.00 12.49
N HIS A 151 27.36 -15.95 13.28
CA HIS A 151 28.79 -16.16 13.50
C HIS A 151 29.12 -17.66 13.52
N ASP A 152 29.92 -18.06 12.58
CA ASP A 152 30.55 -19.37 12.52
C ASP A 152 32.02 -19.20 12.91
N GLU A 153 32.37 -19.60 14.14
CA GLU A 153 33.74 -19.51 14.65
C GLU A 153 34.72 -20.36 13.83
N ALA A 154 35.97 -19.94 13.75
CA ALA A 154 37.01 -20.71 13.10
C ALA A 154 37.19 -22.10 13.75
N LEU A 155 37.35 -23.13 12.92
CA LEU A 155 37.69 -24.48 13.34
C LEU A 155 38.97 -24.93 12.60
N PRO A 156 40.17 -24.51 13.05
CA PRO A 156 41.41 -24.74 12.32
C PRO A 156 41.76 -26.24 12.18
N ASP A 157 41.38 -27.04 13.17
CA ASP A 157 41.70 -28.49 13.20
C ASP A 157 40.60 -29.37 12.62
N ARG A 158 39.52 -28.80 12.08
CA ARG A 158 38.41 -29.56 11.48
C ARG A 158 38.89 -30.37 10.26
N GLN A 159 38.49 -31.64 10.19
CA GLN A 159 38.73 -32.49 9.03
C GLN A 159 37.47 -32.58 8.14
N PRO A 160 37.56 -32.76 6.80
CA PRO A 160 38.81 -32.86 6.00
C PRO A 160 39.45 -31.50 5.70
N LEU A 161 38.72 -30.38 5.95
CA LEU A 161 39.22 -29.01 5.72
C LEU A 161 38.92 -28.11 6.93
N PRO A 162 39.84 -27.23 7.30
CA PRO A 162 39.58 -26.16 8.30
C PRO A 162 38.35 -25.31 7.94
N ARG A 163 37.66 -24.80 8.96
CA ARG A 163 36.65 -23.75 8.77
C ARG A 163 37.26 -22.40 9.16
N PRO A 164 37.16 -21.36 8.28
CA PRO A 164 37.54 -20.01 8.65
C PRO A 164 36.52 -19.39 9.61
N ASP A 165 36.88 -18.26 10.26
CA ASP A 165 35.91 -17.38 10.93
C ASP A 165 35.01 -16.71 9.88
N ILE A 166 33.69 -16.86 10.01
CA ILE A 166 32.73 -16.30 9.08
C ILE A 166 31.64 -15.59 9.89
N ARG A 167 31.45 -14.32 9.63
CA ARG A 167 30.37 -13.51 10.20
C ARG A 167 29.47 -12.98 9.10
N LEU A 168 28.19 -12.85 9.37
CA LEU A 168 27.18 -12.34 8.43
C LEU A 168 26.31 -11.29 9.10
N MET A 169 25.96 -10.25 8.35
CA MET A 169 24.88 -9.33 8.69
C MET A 169 24.19 -8.79 7.45
N GLN A 170 22.99 -8.25 7.63
CA GLN A 170 22.29 -7.51 6.60
C GLN A 170 22.86 -6.09 6.43
N ARG A 171 23.02 -5.65 5.18
CA ARG A 171 23.51 -4.31 4.82
C ARG A 171 22.54 -3.62 3.88
N PRO A 172 22.40 -2.27 3.95
CA PRO A 172 21.58 -1.51 2.99
C PRO A 172 22.10 -1.69 1.56
N ILE A 173 21.18 -1.71 0.60
CA ILE A 173 21.52 -2.00 -0.81
C ILE A 173 21.95 -0.77 -1.62
N GLY A 174 21.68 0.45 -1.14
CA GLY A 174 21.94 1.70 -1.85
C GLY A 174 20.67 2.53 -2.07
N PRO A 175 20.70 3.55 -2.94
CA PRO A 175 19.55 4.41 -3.20
C PRO A 175 18.32 3.66 -3.72
N VAL A 176 17.14 4.05 -3.21
CA VAL A 176 15.84 3.43 -3.52
C VAL A 176 14.92 4.44 -4.19
N ALA A 177 14.29 4.05 -5.30
CA ALA A 177 13.18 4.80 -5.89
C ALA A 177 11.86 4.40 -5.25
N VAL A 178 11.01 5.37 -4.91
CA VAL A 178 9.68 5.14 -4.33
C VAL A 178 8.61 5.81 -5.15
N PHE A 179 7.56 5.05 -5.49
CA PHE A 179 6.38 5.53 -6.20
C PHE A 179 5.17 5.43 -5.26
N GLY A 180 4.63 6.58 -4.88
CA GLY A 180 3.49 6.65 -3.98
C GLY A 180 2.17 6.25 -4.63
N ALA A 181 1.26 5.72 -3.81
CA ALA A 181 -0.10 5.38 -4.19
C ALA A 181 -1.03 6.61 -4.22
N SER A 182 -2.10 6.57 -5.01
CA SER A 182 -3.11 7.61 -5.06
C SER A 182 -4.04 7.64 -3.85
N ASN A 183 -4.43 6.45 -3.38
CA ASN A 183 -5.50 6.24 -2.40
C ASN A 183 -5.06 6.34 -0.93
N PHE A 184 -3.77 6.44 -0.70
CA PHE A 184 -3.16 6.65 0.63
C PHE A 184 -2.09 7.74 0.54
N PRO A 185 -2.51 9.02 0.53
CA PRO A 185 -1.61 10.15 0.31
C PRO A 185 -0.52 10.33 1.37
N LEU A 186 -0.64 9.67 2.51
CA LEU A 186 0.34 9.68 3.60
C LEU A 186 0.99 8.30 3.80
N ALA A 187 0.18 7.25 4.10
CA ALA A 187 0.69 5.96 4.55
C ALA A 187 1.43 5.15 3.46
N PHE A 188 1.12 5.38 2.18
CA PHE A 188 1.77 4.73 1.04
C PHE A 188 2.27 5.75 0.01
N SER A 189 2.70 6.93 0.48
CA SER A 189 3.23 7.99 -0.38
C SER A 189 4.56 8.53 0.16
N THR A 190 4.77 9.84 0.14
CA THR A 190 6.05 10.56 0.30
C THR A 190 6.90 10.09 1.49
N ALA A 191 6.33 9.95 2.70
CA ALA A 191 7.00 9.39 3.88
C ALA A 191 6.31 8.11 4.38
N GLY A 192 5.61 7.41 3.47
CA GLY A 192 4.88 6.19 3.78
C GLY A 192 5.78 4.96 3.91
N GLY A 193 5.13 3.76 3.84
CA GLY A 193 5.76 2.49 4.15
C GLY A 193 7.08 2.21 3.44
N ASP A 194 7.15 2.43 2.14
CA ASP A 194 8.35 2.15 1.35
C ASP A 194 9.49 3.11 1.72
N THR A 195 9.20 4.41 1.84
CA THR A 195 10.17 5.42 2.29
C THR A 195 10.67 5.13 3.71
N ALA A 196 9.75 4.86 4.64
CA ALA A 196 10.10 4.56 6.03
C ALA A 196 10.99 3.31 6.14
N ALA A 197 10.65 2.23 5.41
CA ALA A 197 11.42 0.99 5.39
C ALA A 197 12.82 1.17 4.76
N ALA A 198 12.91 1.93 3.65
CA ALA A 198 14.18 2.20 2.98
C ALA A 198 15.10 3.06 3.86
N LEU A 199 14.57 4.15 4.47
CA LEU A 199 15.33 4.97 5.40
C LEU A 199 15.76 4.17 6.65
N ALA A 200 14.89 3.33 7.20
CA ALA A 200 15.23 2.45 8.32
C ALA A 200 16.39 1.48 7.97
N ALA A 201 16.40 0.96 6.76
CA ALA A 201 17.48 0.11 6.26
C ALA A 201 18.82 0.86 6.12
N GLY A 202 18.81 2.19 5.95
CA GLY A 202 19.97 3.01 5.66
C GLY A 202 20.12 3.36 4.18
N CYS A 203 19.04 3.29 3.42
CA CYS A 203 18.98 3.63 1.99
C CYS A 203 18.45 5.05 1.79
N PRO A 204 19.18 5.94 1.11
CA PRO A 204 18.62 7.20 0.61
C PRO A 204 17.45 6.95 -0.36
N VAL A 205 16.50 7.89 -0.40
CA VAL A 205 15.24 7.72 -1.14
C VAL A 205 15.01 8.85 -2.13
N VAL A 206 14.66 8.49 -3.36
CA VAL A 206 14.13 9.41 -4.37
C VAL A 206 12.66 9.06 -4.61
N VAL A 207 11.77 9.93 -4.16
CA VAL A 207 10.33 9.75 -4.31
C VAL A 207 9.86 10.39 -5.61
N LYS A 208 9.13 9.64 -6.42
CA LYS A 208 8.30 10.19 -7.50
C LYS A 208 6.92 10.49 -6.91
N GLY A 209 6.62 11.78 -6.70
CA GLY A 209 5.36 12.27 -6.15
C GLY A 209 4.15 11.86 -7.00
N HIS A 210 3.01 11.60 -6.36
CA HIS A 210 1.78 11.25 -7.06
C HIS A 210 0.99 12.51 -7.44
N SER A 211 0.53 12.60 -8.69
CA SER A 211 -0.18 13.78 -9.22
C SER A 211 -1.58 13.99 -8.64
N ALA A 212 -2.16 12.98 -7.99
CA ALA A 212 -3.48 13.12 -7.34
C ALA A 212 -3.43 13.95 -6.04
N HIS A 213 -2.26 14.09 -5.42
CA HIS A 213 -2.10 14.81 -4.15
C HIS A 213 -0.69 15.44 -4.02
N PRO A 214 -0.29 16.30 -4.99
CA PRO A 214 1.06 16.84 -5.04
C PRO A 214 1.37 17.80 -3.89
N GLY A 215 0.40 18.58 -3.40
CA GLY A 215 0.56 19.48 -2.25
C GLY A 215 0.70 18.73 -0.94
N THR A 216 -0.05 17.65 -0.75
CA THR A 216 0.15 16.73 0.39
C THR A 216 1.55 16.12 0.35
N GLY A 217 2.03 15.72 -0.83
CA GLY A 217 3.40 15.23 -1.00
C GLY A 217 4.45 16.27 -0.65
N GLU A 218 4.22 17.54 -1.01
CA GLU A 218 5.14 18.65 -0.74
C GLU A 218 5.26 18.95 0.75
N ILE A 219 4.16 19.13 1.49
CA ILE A 219 4.22 19.42 2.93
C ILE A 219 4.84 18.27 3.74
N VAL A 220 4.65 17.02 3.30
CA VAL A 220 5.33 15.86 3.91
C VAL A 220 6.83 15.87 3.58
N ALA A 221 7.22 16.26 2.36
CA ALA A 221 8.64 16.41 2.01
C ALA A 221 9.32 17.53 2.80
N GLU A 222 8.61 18.63 3.12
CA GLU A 222 9.10 19.67 4.03
C GLU A 222 9.40 19.10 5.43
N ALA A 223 8.53 18.22 5.93
CA ALA A 223 8.74 17.55 7.22
C ALA A 223 10.01 16.67 7.20
N VAL A 224 10.20 15.89 6.14
CA VAL A 224 11.41 15.06 5.98
C VAL A 224 12.67 15.94 5.85
N LEU A 225 12.61 17.01 5.06
CA LEU A 225 13.73 17.95 4.91
C LEU A 225 14.11 18.61 6.24
N ALA A 226 13.12 19.00 7.05
CA ALA A 226 13.36 19.56 8.38
C ALA A 226 14.12 18.56 9.28
N ALA A 227 13.75 17.28 9.24
CA ALA A 227 14.45 16.22 9.96
C ALA A 227 15.87 16.00 9.43
N VAL A 228 16.08 15.98 8.09
CA VAL A 228 17.43 15.88 7.48
C VAL A 228 18.34 17.00 7.99
N LYS A 229 17.85 18.25 8.00
CA LYS A 229 18.60 19.41 8.51
C LYS A 229 18.90 19.32 10.00
N LYS A 230 17.92 18.90 10.81
CA LYS A 230 18.06 18.78 12.28
C LYS A 230 19.12 17.75 12.68
N HIS A 231 19.25 16.68 11.90
CA HIS A 231 20.26 15.62 12.12
C HIS A 231 21.57 15.86 11.36
N ASN A 232 21.74 16.98 10.67
CA ASN A 232 22.91 17.29 9.84
C ASN A 232 23.26 16.16 8.85
N LEU A 233 22.25 15.48 8.31
CA LEU A 233 22.45 14.43 7.33
C LEU A 233 22.76 15.02 5.96
N HIS A 234 23.41 14.24 5.10
CA HIS A 234 23.64 14.63 3.71
C HIS A 234 22.30 14.95 3.02
N PRO A 235 22.15 16.08 2.33
CA PRO A 235 20.87 16.51 1.78
C PRO A 235 20.29 15.56 0.71
N GLY A 236 21.12 14.74 0.09
CA GLY A 236 20.69 13.68 -0.84
C GLY A 236 20.04 12.45 -0.18
N VAL A 237 19.90 12.40 1.16
CA VAL A 237 19.18 11.30 1.84
C VAL A 237 17.72 11.20 1.37
N PHE A 238 17.14 12.34 1.00
CA PHE A 238 15.75 12.36 0.53
C PHE A 238 15.55 13.39 -0.58
N SER A 239 14.84 12.98 -1.65
CA SER A 239 14.41 13.86 -2.74
C SER A 239 12.97 13.55 -3.14
N LEU A 240 12.24 14.58 -3.63
CA LEU A 240 10.88 14.48 -4.17
C LEU A 240 10.82 15.09 -5.58
N ILE A 241 10.48 14.29 -6.59
CA ILE A 241 10.24 14.72 -7.96
C ILE A 241 8.74 14.74 -8.22
N GLN A 242 8.17 15.91 -8.48
CA GLN A 242 6.76 16.12 -8.80
C GLN A 242 6.44 15.77 -10.26
N GLY A 243 5.16 15.57 -10.56
CA GLY A 243 4.63 15.44 -11.90
C GLY A 243 4.30 14.01 -12.32
N GLY A 244 3.38 13.90 -13.28
CA GLY A 244 2.78 12.64 -13.75
C GLY A 244 3.39 12.09 -15.04
N ARG A 245 4.49 12.60 -15.55
CA ARG A 245 5.09 12.17 -16.82
C ARG A 245 5.70 10.78 -16.72
N ARG A 246 5.44 9.95 -17.73
CA ARG A 246 5.97 8.57 -17.80
C ARG A 246 7.47 8.51 -17.95
N ASP A 247 8.07 9.47 -18.69
CA ASP A 247 9.53 9.55 -18.90
C ASP A 247 10.30 9.75 -17.60
N VAL A 248 9.78 10.55 -16.66
CA VAL A 248 10.36 10.73 -15.31
C VAL A 248 10.40 9.41 -14.54
N GLY A 249 9.28 8.68 -14.51
CA GLY A 249 9.21 7.37 -13.85
C GLY A 249 10.15 6.35 -14.48
N SER A 250 10.20 6.31 -15.82
CA SER A 250 11.08 5.41 -16.56
C SER A 250 12.56 5.75 -16.34
N ALA A 251 12.93 7.04 -16.37
CA ALA A 251 14.29 7.48 -16.09
C ALA A 251 14.73 7.11 -14.67
N LEU A 252 13.83 7.27 -13.68
CA LEU A 252 14.14 6.98 -12.28
C LEU A 252 14.45 5.49 -12.07
N VAL A 253 13.62 4.57 -12.60
CA VAL A 253 13.86 3.12 -12.43
C VAL A 253 15.01 2.60 -13.26
N GLN A 254 15.39 3.30 -14.35
CA GLN A 254 16.52 2.93 -15.20
C GLN A 254 17.84 3.57 -14.78
N HIS A 255 17.82 4.50 -13.81
CA HIS A 255 19.04 5.20 -13.39
C HIS A 255 20.03 4.23 -12.71
N PRO A 256 21.32 4.21 -13.09
CA PRO A 256 22.29 3.20 -12.62
C PRO A 256 22.55 3.25 -11.11
N ARG A 257 22.34 4.40 -10.44
CA ARG A 257 22.50 4.55 -9.00
C ARG A 257 21.37 3.95 -8.19
N ILE A 258 20.17 3.80 -8.75
CA ILE A 258 19.03 3.17 -8.07
C ILE A 258 19.26 1.66 -7.96
N LYS A 259 19.09 1.13 -6.75
CA LYS A 259 19.37 -0.28 -6.41
C LYS A 259 18.13 -1.10 -6.08
N ALA A 260 16.99 -0.46 -5.84
CA ALA A 260 15.68 -1.09 -5.75
C ALA A 260 14.56 -0.08 -6.00
N VAL A 261 13.37 -0.59 -6.25
CA VAL A 261 12.15 0.20 -6.42
C VAL A 261 11.09 -0.31 -5.46
N GLY A 262 10.46 0.61 -4.70
CA GLY A 262 9.19 0.42 -4.00
C GLY A 262 8.06 1.07 -4.80
N PHE A 263 6.99 0.32 -5.06
CA PHE A 263 5.86 0.78 -5.88
C PHE A 263 4.54 0.30 -5.31
N THR A 264 3.56 1.18 -5.24
CA THR A 264 2.16 0.83 -4.99
C THR A 264 1.29 1.50 -6.04
N GLY A 265 0.51 0.70 -6.78
CA GLY A 265 -0.36 1.24 -7.83
C GLY A 265 -0.95 0.16 -8.74
N SER A 266 -1.43 0.57 -9.93
CA SER A 266 -2.09 -0.33 -10.88
C SER A 266 -1.16 -1.41 -11.42
N LEU A 267 -1.72 -2.59 -11.73
CA LEU A 267 -1.00 -3.70 -12.35
C LEU A 267 -0.28 -3.28 -13.64
N ALA A 268 -0.96 -2.53 -14.51
CA ALA A 268 -0.37 -2.10 -15.79
C ALA A 268 0.84 -1.17 -15.59
N GLY A 269 0.73 -0.20 -14.67
CA GLY A 269 1.81 0.74 -14.35
C GLY A 269 3.00 0.05 -13.69
N GLY A 270 2.72 -0.80 -12.70
CA GLY A 270 3.76 -1.55 -11.99
C GLY A 270 4.46 -2.55 -12.89
N ARG A 271 3.73 -3.28 -13.75
CA ARG A 271 4.34 -4.22 -14.69
C ARG A 271 5.28 -3.53 -15.69
N ALA A 272 4.88 -2.36 -16.21
CA ALA A 272 5.73 -1.61 -17.12
C ALA A 272 7.07 -1.19 -16.48
N LEU A 273 7.03 -0.71 -15.23
CA LEU A 273 8.24 -0.33 -14.49
C LEU A 273 9.08 -1.56 -14.06
N PHE A 274 8.42 -2.65 -13.67
CA PHE A 274 9.08 -3.92 -13.37
C PHE A 274 9.91 -4.43 -14.56
N ASP A 275 9.31 -4.43 -15.76
CA ASP A 275 9.98 -4.87 -16.96
C ASP A 275 11.20 -3.99 -17.30
N LEU A 276 11.10 -2.66 -17.09
CA LEU A 276 12.24 -1.76 -17.23
C LEU A 276 13.36 -2.07 -16.21
N CYS A 277 13.03 -2.37 -14.96
CA CYS A 277 14.03 -2.77 -13.96
C CYS A 277 14.76 -4.07 -14.34
N ALA A 278 14.02 -5.05 -14.88
CA ALA A 278 14.56 -6.33 -15.31
C ALA A 278 15.44 -6.22 -16.57
N GLN A 279 15.16 -5.27 -17.45
CA GLN A 279 15.88 -5.06 -18.72
C GLN A 279 17.15 -4.21 -18.57
N ARG A 280 17.43 -3.67 -17.39
CA ARG A 280 18.66 -2.89 -17.15
C ARG A 280 19.91 -3.74 -17.37
N PRO A 281 21.08 -3.14 -17.75
CA PRO A 281 22.37 -3.84 -17.75
C PRO A 281 22.72 -4.47 -16.39
N GLU A 282 22.36 -3.78 -15.29
CA GLU A 282 22.35 -4.32 -13.92
C GLU A 282 20.89 -4.40 -13.47
N PRO A 283 20.21 -5.57 -13.56
CA PRO A 283 18.83 -5.72 -13.09
C PRO A 283 18.72 -5.44 -11.60
N ILE A 284 17.63 -4.80 -11.19
CA ILE A 284 17.36 -4.48 -9.79
C ILE A 284 16.02 -5.05 -9.33
N PRO A 285 15.86 -5.34 -8.03
CA PRO A 285 14.58 -5.76 -7.48
C PRO A 285 13.54 -4.62 -7.58
N PHE A 286 12.35 -5.02 -7.99
CA PHE A 286 11.16 -4.17 -8.01
C PHE A 286 10.13 -4.77 -7.06
N PHE A 287 9.82 -4.05 -5.99
CA PHE A 287 8.86 -4.44 -4.97
C PHE A 287 7.55 -3.70 -5.23
N GLY A 288 6.76 -4.24 -6.15
CA GLY A 288 5.46 -3.69 -6.54
C GLY A 288 4.33 -4.37 -5.78
N GLU A 289 3.47 -3.58 -5.13
CA GLU A 289 2.14 -3.95 -4.71
C GLU A 289 1.17 -3.47 -5.78
N LEU A 290 0.37 -4.39 -6.33
CA LEU A 290 -0.43 -4.19 -7.53
C LEU A 290 -1.92 -4.45 -7.24
N GLY A 291 -2.66 -4.93 -8.25
CA GLY A 291 -4.09 -5.19 -8.14
C GLY A 291 -4.46 -6.48 -7.39
N SER A 292 -5.61 -6.47 -6.71
CA SER A 292 -6.19 -7.63 -6.03
C SER A 292 -7.71 -7.51 -5.96
N VAL A 293 -8.43 -8.64 -6.08
CA VAL A 293 -9.89 -8.70 -5.90
C VAL A 293 -10.31 -9.20 -4.53
N ASN A 294 -9.37 -9.67 -3.73
CA ASN A 294 -9.52 -10.03 -2.30
C ASN A 294 -10.73 -10.94 -2.02
N PRO A 295 -10.75 -12.17 -2.54
CA PRO A 295 -11.92 -13.02 -2.47
C PRO A 295 -12.28 -13.41 -1.03
N MET A 296 -13.59 -13.48 -0.77
CA MET A 296 -14.17 -13.99 0.46
C MET A 296 -14.91 -15.29 0.15
N PHE A 297 -14.69 -16.30 0.97
CA PHE A 297 -15.36 -17.60 0.92
C PHE A 297 -16.34 -17.67 2.09
N LEU A 298 -17.64 -17.69 1.76
CA LEU A 298 -18.71 -17.71 2.75
C LEU A 298 -19.13 -19.16 2.96
N LEU A 299 -18.68 -19.78 4.04
CA LEU A 299 -18.87 -21.20 4.29
C LEU A 299 -20.28 -21.48 4.81
N PRO A 300 -20.81 -22.69 4.58
CA PRO A 300 -22.24 -22.97 4.72
C PRO A 300 -22.82 -22.71 6.11
N GLU A 301 -22.16 -23.13 7.18
CA GLU A 301 -22.67 -22.95 8.56
C GLU A 301 -22.59 -21.47 8.98
N ALA A 302 -21.51 -20.78 8.63
CA ALA A 302 -21.39 -19.35 8.91
C ALA A 302 -22.47 -18.55 8.20
N VAL A 303 -22.82 -18.91 6.95
CA VAL A 303 -23.92 -18.27 6.23
C VAL A 303 -25.27 -18.58 6.87
N ALA A 304 -25.52 -19.83 7.24
CA ALA A 304 -26.76 -20.23 7.91
C ALA A 304 -26.99 -19.46 9.23
N ASN A 305 -25.92 -19.26 10.01
CA ASN A 305 -25.98 -18.62 11.32
C ASN A 305 -25.91 -17.09 11.27
N ARG A 306 -25.11 -16.53 10.32
CA ARG A 306 -24.72 -15.11 10.33
C ARG A 306 -24.78 -14.45 8.94
N GLY A 307 -25.43 -15.06 7.95
CA GLY A 307 -25.45 -14.58 6.56
C GLY A 307 -25.86 -13.12 6.42
N GLU A 308 -26.87 -12.69 7.18
CA GLU A 308 -27.31 -11.28 7.21
C GLU A 308 -26.21 -10.34 7.71
N ALA A 309 -25.55 -10.68 8.81
CA ALA A 309 -24.47 -9.87 9.37
C ALA A 309 -23.25 -9.81 8.45
N ILE A 310 -22.91 -10.93 7.81
CA ILE A 310 -21.83 -11.03 6.83
C ILE A 310 -22.13 -10.14 5.61
N ALA A 311 -23.36 -10.21 5.06
CA ALA A 311 -23.76 -9.41 3.91
C ALA A 311 -23.72 -7.90 4.19
N LYS A 312 -24.22 -7.45 5.35
CA LYS A 312 -24.17 -6.05 5.80
C LYS A 312 -22.73 -5.59 6.02
N GLY A 313 -21.91 -6.41 6.66
CA GLY A 313 -20.49 -6.11 6.88
C GLY A 313 -19.71 -6.03 5.57
N TRP A 314 -19.99 -6.93 4.62
CA TRP A 314 -19.42 -6.87 3.29
C TRP A 314 -19.78 -5.58 2.56
N ALA A 315 -21.07 -5.19 2.55
CA ALA A 315 -21.51 -3.93 1.94
C ALA A 315 -20.77 -2.72 2.52
N GLY A 316 -20.59 -2.66 3.85
CA GLY A 316 -19.82 -1.60 4.50
C GLY A 316 -18.34 -1.61 4.14
N SER A 317 -17.70 -2.78 4.07
CA SER A 317 -16.29 -2.93 3.67
C SER A 317 -16.08 -2.58 2.19
N LEU A 318 -16.98 -3.04 1.32
CA LEU A 318 -16.93 -2.81 -0.14
C LEU A 318 -17.04 -1.34 -0.52
N THR A 319 -17.79 -0.55 0.26
CA THR A 319 -18.04 0.87 -0.03
C THR A 319 -17.16 1.84 0.75
N MET A 320 -16.33 1.34 1.63
CA MET A 320 -15.42 2.18 2.41
C MET A 320 -14.49 2.99 1.50
N GLY A 321 -14.48 4.32 1.65
CA GLY A 321 -13.66 5.22 0.83
C GLY A 321 -13.93 5.10 -0.67
N ALA A 322 -15.20 4.97 -1.06
CA ALA A 322 -15.63 4.70 -2.44
C ALA A 322 -15.03 3.39 -3.02
N GLY A 323 -14.77 2.40 -2.18
CA GLY A 323 -14.15 1.13 -2.59
C GLY A 323 -12.69 1.23 -3.04
N GLN A 324 -12.04 2.36 -2.81
CA GLN A 324 -10.67 2.65 -3.29
C GLN A 324 -9.60 2.12 -2.31
N PHE A 325 -9.66 0.84 -2.00
CA PHE A 325 -8.67 0.12 -1.18
C PHE A 325 -8.07 -1.04 -1.96
N CYS A 326 -6.76 -1.20 -1.88
CA CYS A 326 -6.06 -2.37 -2.45
C CYS A 326 -6.58 -3.71 -1.88
N THR A 327 -7.14 -3.67 -0.66
CA THR A 327 -7.76 -4.82 0.01
C THR A 327 -9.30 -4.78 -0.04
N ASN A 328 -9.90 -4.09 -1.01
CA ASN A 328 -11.36 -4.07 -1.18
C ASN A 328 -11.87 -5.49 -1.49
N PRO A 329 -12.84 -6.05 -0.72
CA PRO A 329 -13.37 -7.40 -0.94
C PRO A 329 -14.35 -7.45 -2.12
N GLY A 330 -13.82 -7.42 -3.35
CA GLY A 330 -14.64 -7.36 -4.57
C GLY A 330 -15.41 -8.65 -4.89
N ILE A 331 -14.99 -9.81 -4.35
CA ILE A 331 -15.57 -11.12 -4.70
C ILE A 331 -16.06 -11.85 -3.45
N ALA A 332 -17.29 -12.38 -3.52
CA ALA A 332 -17.84 -13.30 -2.51
C ALA A 332 -18.24 -14.63 -3.16
N VAL A 333 -17.62 -15.75 -2.75
CA VAL A 333 -17.90 -17.11 -3.20
C VAL A 333 -18.84 -17.78 -2.19
N ILE A 334 -19.97 -18.30 -2.64
CA ILE A 334 -21.06 -18.82 -1.79
C ILE A 334 -21.79 -19.98 -2.46
N LEU A 335 -22.36 -20.91 -1.68
CA LEU A 335 -23.25 -21.95 -2.20
C LEU A 335 -24.51 -21.34 -2.83
N SER A 336 -24.91 -21.87 -3.99
CA SER A 336 -26.07 -21.39 -4.79
C SER A 336 -27.36 -21.35 -3.99
N GLU A 337 -27.59 -22.34 -3.11
CA GLU A 337 -28.79 -22.46 -2.26
C GLU A 337 -28.91 -21.36 -1.19
N GLN A 338 -27.79 -20.74 -0.80
CA GLN A 338 -27.73 -19.70 0.23
C GLN A 338 -27.56 -18.29 -0.37
N ALA A 339 -27.29 -18.20 -1.66
CA ALA A 339 -26.83 -16.96 -2.30
C ALA A 339 -27.92 -15.88 -2.36
N ASP A 340 -29.20 -16.26 -2.54
CA ASP A 340 -30.28 -15.29 -2.73
C ASP A 340 -30.51 -14.41 -1.50
N ALA A 341 -30.49 -14.98 -0.31
CA ALA A 341 -30.66 -14.24 0.94
C ALA A 341 -29.51 -13.27 1.20
N VAL A 342 -28.28 -13.71 0.95
CA VAL A 342 -27.08 -12.88 1.10
C VAL A 342 -27.05 -11.77 0.06
N ALA A 343 -27.38 -12.08 -1.19
CA ALA A 343 -27.45 -11.11 -2.29
C ALA A 343 -28.50 -10.02 -2.02
N GLU A 344 -29.69 -10.39 -1.57
CA GLU A 344 -30.76 -9.42 -1.26
C GLU A 344 -30.39 -8.52 -0.07
N THR A 345 -29.80 -9.09 0.98
CA THR A 345 -29.31 -8.29 2.12
C THR A 345 -28.20 -7.32 1.73
N ALA A 346 -27.24 -7.79 0.93
CA ALA A 346 -26.15 -6.94 0.43
C ALA A 346 -26.71 -5.85 -0.51
N ARG A 347 -27.63 -6.20 -1.42
CA ARG A 347 -28.31 -5.25 -2.31
C ARG A 347 -29.01 -4.14 -1.53
N ALA A 348 -29.79 -4.52 -0.50
CA ALA A 348 -30.50 -3.56 0.34
C ALA A 348 -29.54 -2.61 1.05
N ALA A 349 -28.48 -3.14 1.66
CA ALA A 349 -27.47 -2.32 2.35
C ALA A 349 -26.71 -1.39 1.39
N LEU A 350 -26.34 -1.87 0.20
CA LEU A 350 -25.63 -1.07 -0.81
C LEU A 350 -26.53 0.02 -1.43
N SER A 351 -27.85 -0.21 -1.52
CA SER A 351 -28.81 0.77 -2.06
C SER A 351 -28.92 2.03 -1.22
N GLU A 352 -28.57 1.96 0.07
CA GLU A 352 -28.57 3.11 1.00
C GLU A 352 -27.29 3.96 0.87
N VAL A 353 -26.28 3.49 0.14
CA VAL A 353 -25.01 4.20 0.00
C VAL A 353 -25.11 5.22 -1.14
N GLY A 354 -25.05 6.49 -0.77
CA GLY A 354 -25.06 7.59 -1.72
C GLY A 354 -23.75 7.72 -2.53
N PRO A 355 -23.73 8.64 -3.52
CA PRO A 355 -22.53 8.92 -4.30
C PRO A 355 -21.35 9.35 -3.43
N GLN A 356 -20.19 8.77 -3.66
CA GLN A 356 -18.92 9.10 -2.97
C GLN A 356 -17.90 9.63 -3.99
N VAL A 357 -17.15 10.65 -3.60
CA VAL A 357 -16.12 11.26 -4.46
C VAL A 357 -14.94 10.30 -4.62
N MET A 358 -14.51 10.11 -5.86
CA MET A 358 -13.28 9.35 -6.16
C MET A 358 -12.06 10.29 -6.22
N LEU A 359 -10.88 9.72 -6.04
CA LEU A 359 -9.60 10.45 -5.91
C LEU A 359 -9.28 11.34 -7.13
N THR A 360 -9.58 10.88 -8.34
CA THR A 360 -9.37 11.63 -9.58
C THR A 360 -10.45 11.29 -10.61
N ASP A 361 -10.64 12.16 -11.60
CA ASP A 361 -11.52 11.90 -12.73
C ASP A 361 -11.09 10.67 -13.53
N GLY A 362 -9.76 10.45 -13.67
CA GLY A 362 -9.22 9.27 -14.34
C GLY A 362 -9.54 7.97 -13.62
N ILE A 363 -9.49 7.95 -12.28
CA ILE A 363 -9.88 6.77 -11.48
C ILE A 363 -11.39 6.53 -11.58
N ALA A 364 -12.21 7.59 -11.55
CA ALA A 364 -13.65 7.47 -11.72
C ALA A 364 -14.04 6.95 -13.13
N ALA A 365 -13.34 7.36 -14.18
CA ALA A 365 -13.50 6.83 -15.53
C ALA A 365 -13.13 5.34 -15.59
N ALA A 366 -11.95 4.96 -15.06
CA ALA A 366 -11.49 3.58 -15.01
C ALA A 366 -12.45 2.66 -14.23
N TYR A 367 -13.05 3.16 -13.14
CA TYR A 367 -14.09 2.44 -12.41
C TYR A 367 -15.31 2.14 -13.30
N ARG A 368 -15.80 3.12 -14.05
CA ARG A 368 -16.94 2.94 -14.98
C ARG A 368 -16.61 1.95 -16.08
N ASP A 369 -15.44 2.07 -16.70
CA ASP A 369 -14.99 1.15 -17.75
C ASP A 369 -14.85 -0.29 -17.21
N GLY A 370 -14.29 -0.45 -16.00
CA GLY A 370 -14.18 -1.73 -15.32
C GLY A 370 -15.55 -2.33 -14.99
N ARG A 371 -16.47 -1.53 -14.46
CA ARG A 371 -17.87 -1.92 -14.20
C ARG A 371 -18.55 -2.44 -15.48
N ASP A 372 -18.44 -1.71 -16.58
CA ASP A 372 -19.09 -2.06 -17.84
C ASP A 372 -18.50 -3.35 -18.42
N ARG A 373 -17.19 -3.56 -18.26
CA ARG A 373 -16.51 -4.81 -18.62
C ARG A 373 -17.04 -6.00 -17.81
N ILE A 374 -17.20 -5.87 -16.49
CA ILE A 374 -17.78 -6.93 -15.65
C ILE A 374 -19.23 -7.22 -16.06
N ALA A 375 -20.05 -6.18 -16.23
CA ALA A 375 -21.46 -6.31 -16.65
C ALA A 375 -21.63 -7.03 -18.00
N ALA A 376 -20.71 -6.83 -18.93
CA ALA A 376 -20.71 -7.49 -20.24
C ALA A 376 -20.21 -8.95 -20.21
N GLY A 377 -19.73 -9.44 -19.05
CA GLY A 377 -19.22 -10.81 -18.90
C GLY A 377 -20.29 -11.86 -19.14
N ASN A 378 -19.92 -12.95 -19.82
CA ASN A 378 -20.85 -14.04 -20.06
C ASN A 378 -21.36 -14.65 -18.75
N GLY A 379 -22.68 -14.85 -18.62
CA GLY A 379 -23.32 -15.40 -17.41
C GLY A 379 -23.47 -14.41 -16.25
N VAL A 380 -22.94 -13.20 -16.37
CA VAL A 380 -23.09 -12.14 -15.35
C VAL A 380 -24.52 -11.61 -15.35
N ARG A 381 -25.09 -11.44 -14.14
CA ARG A 381 -26.43 -10.92 -13.91
C ARG A 381 -26.39 -9.75 -12.94
N ASP A 382 -27.22 -8.75 -13.19
CA ASP A 382 -27.40 -7.61 -12.29
C ASP A 382 -28.08 -8.04 -10.99
N VAL A 383 -27.55 -7.57 -9.86
CA VAL A 383 -28.21 -7.63 -8.54
C VAL A 383 -28.52 -6.20 -8.08
N LEU A 384 -27.58 -5.27 -8.26
CA LEU A 384 -27.77 -3.85 -8.02
C LEU A 384 -27.06 -3.05 -9.11
N THR A 385 -27.79 -2.18 -9.78
CA THR A 385 -27.27 -1.17 -10.69
C THR A 385 -27.66 0.22 -10.19
N THR A 386 -26.72 1.15 -10.26
CA THR A 386 -26.92 2.52 -9.79
C THR A 386 -26.41 3.50 -10.85
N THR A 387 -26.56 4.78 -10.61
CA THR A 387 -26.04 5.83 -11.51
C THR A 387 -25.42 6.95 -10.70
N CYS A 388 -24.29 7.46 -11.17
CA CYS A 388 -23.67 8.67 -10.63
C CYS A 388 -22.95 9.43 -11.74
N ASN A 389 -22.63 10.70 -11.47
CA ASN A 389 -22.03 11.60 -12.45
C ASN A 389 -20.58 11.90 -12.10
N LEU A 390 -19.77 12.21 -13.13
CA LEU A 390 -18.44 12.81 -13.03
C LEU A 390 -17.48 12.01 -12.13
N ARG A 391 -16.88 12.67 -11.13
CA ARG A 391 -15.89 12.16 -10.19
C ARG A 391 -16.48 11.30 -9.05
N ASN A 392 -17.76 10.95 -9.13
CA ASN A 392 -18.42 10.14 -8.09
C ASN A 392 -18.52 8.67 -8.48
N ALA A 393 -18.61 7.80 -7.47
CA ALA A 393 -18.95 6.40 -7.58
C ALA A 393 -20.13 6.04 -6.68
N THR A 394 -20.99 5.16 -7.17
CA THR A 394 -22.06 4.50 -6.42
C THR A 394 -21.87 2.98 -6.52
N PRO A 395 -22.39 2.18 -5.56
CA PRO A 395 -22.16 0.74 -5.55
C PRO A 395 -22.83 0.01 -6.71
N TYR A 396 -22.17 -1.06 -7.18
CA TYR A 396 -22.72 -2.06 -8.09
C TYR A 396 -22.56 -3.45 -7.49
N LEU A 397 -23.51 -4.32 -7.74
CA LEU A 397 -23.45 -5.71 -7.33
C LEU A 397 -23.91 -6.61 -8.48
N TYR A 398 -23.06 -7.58 -8.81
CA TYR A 398 -23.33 -8.58 -9.84
C TYR A 398 -23.29 -9.99 -9.27
N ARG A 399 -23.79 -10.96 -10.04
CA ARG A 399 -23.75 -12.38 -9.73
C ARG A 399 -23.34 -13.18 -10.97
N VAL A 400 -22.54 -14.23 -10.77
CA VAL A 400 -22.12 -15.17 -11.82
C VAL A 400 -22.03 -16.58 -11.26
N ALA A 401 -22.25 -17.62 -12.07
CA ALA A 401 -22.03 -19.01 -11.67
C ALA A 401 -20.52 -19.35 -11.65
N GLY A 402 -20.10 -20.25 -10.77
CA GLY A 402 -18.69 -20.66 -10.62
C GLY A 402 -18.08 -21.17 -11.91
N LYS A 403 -18.81 -21.94 -12.70
CA LYS A 403 -18.39 -22.42 -14.03
C LYS A 403 -18.07 -21.30 -15.02
N ASP A 404 -18.90 -20.22 -15.03
CA ASP A 404 -18.70 -19.07 -15.92
C ASP A 404 -17.56 -18.19 -15.42
N TRP A 405 -17.39 -18.07 -14.10
CA TRP A 405 -16.21 -17.45 -13.47
C TRP A 405 -14.91 -18.13 -13.89
N VAL A 406 -14.82 -19.45 -13.75
CA VAL A 406 -13.59 -20.21 -14.11
C VAL A 406 -13.30 -20.11 -15.61
N ALA A 407 -14.33 -20.02 -16.45
CA ALA A 407 -14.18 -19.91 -17.90
C ALA A 407 -13.79 -18.50 -18.39
N ASN A 408 -13.90 -17.46 -17.54
CA ASN A 408 -13.69 -16.07 -17.96
C ASN A 408 -12.77 -15.31 -16.98
N HIS A 409 -11.46 -15.36 -17.24
CA HIS A 409 -10.45 -14.68 -16.43
C HIS A 409 -10.63 -13.15 -16.33
N ALA A 410 -11.32 -12.50 -17.29
CA ALA A 410 -11.58 -11.06 -17.24
C ALA A 410 -12.46 -10.64 -16.07
N LEU A 411 -13.25 -11.57 -15.49
CA LEU A 411 -14.04 -11.31 -14.28
C LEU A 411 -13.17 -11.18 -13.01
N ALA A 412 -11.94 -11.69 -13.03
CA ALA A 412 -10.99 -11.61 -11.94
C ALA A 412 -10.12 -10.33 -11.99
N GLU A 413 -10.29 -9.47 -13.00
CA GLU A 413 -9.59 -8.20 -13.07
C GLU A 413 -10.14 -7.21 -12.04
N GLU A 414 -9.26 -6.53 -11.33
CA GLU A 414 -9.63 -5.52 -10.33
C GLU A 414 -10.45 -4.38 -10.95
N VAL A 415 -11.53 -4.03 -10.28
CA VAL A 415 -12.32 -2.81 -10.55
C VAL A 415 -12.20 -1.92 -9.32
N PHE A 416 -11.33 -0.90 -9.42
CA PHE A 416 -10.98 -0.04 -8.29
C PHE A 416 -12.12 0.92 -7.94
N GLY A 417 -13.04 0.45 -7.07
CA GLY A 417 -14.25 1.15 -6.70
C GLY A 417 -15.25 0.23 -5.99
N PRO A 418 -16.45 0.72 -5.64
CA PRO A 418 -17.45 -0.02 -4.86
C PRO A 418 -18.24 -1.02 -5.72
N LEU A 419 -17.56 -2.02 -6.30
CA LEU A 419 -18.16 -3.07 -7.11
C LEU A 419 -17.98 -4.44 -6.48
N GLY A 420 -19.07 -5.16 -6.23
CA GLY A 420 -19.08 -6.54 -5.74
C GLY A 420 -19.55 -7.54 -6.80
N LEU A 421 -18.96 -8.74 -6.80
CA LEU A 421 -19.38 -9.87 -7.61
C LEU A 421 -19.59 -11.10 -6.72
N ILE A 422 -20.80 -11.65 -6.75
CA ILE A 422 -21.14 -12.91 -6.07
C ILE A 422 -20.89 -14.06 -7.05
N VAL A 423 -19.98 -14.96 -6.68
CA VAL A 423 -19.72 -16.20 -7.42
C VAL A 423 -20.46 -17.34 -6.72
N THR A 424 -21.44 -17.92 -7.40
CA THR A 424 -22.26 -18.99 -6.83
C THR A 424 -21.76 -20.35 -7.28
N VAL A 425 -21.64 -21.29 -6.33
CA VAL A 425 -21.19 -22.66 -6.57
C VAL A 425 -22.23 -23.67 -6.09
N ASP A 426 -22.34 -24.81 -6.77
CA ASP A 426 -23.37 -25.82 -6.48
C ASP A 426 -22.91 -26.85 -5.44
N SER A 427 -21.62 -26.85 -5.09
CA SER A 427 -21.05 -27.75 -4.08
C SER A 427 -19.80 -27.16 -3.40
N THR A 428 -19.39 -27.75 -2.28
CA THR A 428 -18.14 -27.41 -1.59
C THR A 428 -16.91 -27.78 -2.43
N GLU A 429 -17.00 -28.82 -3.26
CA GLU A 429 -15.96 -29.23 -4.20
C GLU A 429 -15.77 -28.16 -5.28
N GLU A 430 -16.83 -27.63 -5.84
CA GLU A 430 -16.76 -26.51 -6.80
C GLU A 430 -16.18 -25.24 -6.13
N MET A 431 -16.52 -24.98 -4.86
CA MET A 431 -15.90 -23.88 -4.11
C MET A 431 -14.37 -24.01 -4.05
N LEU A 432 -13.85 -25.23 -3.82
CA LEU A 432 -12.41 -25.47 -3.83
C LEU A 432 -11.81 -25.28 -5.23
N GLU A 433 -12.50 -25.68 -6.29
CA GLU A 433 -12.03 -25.45 -7.67
C GLU A 433 -12.03 -23.96 -8.03
N VAL A 434 -13.06 -23.21 -7.65
CA VAL A 434 -13.10 -21.74 -7.79
C VAL A 434 -11.94 -21.11 -6.99
N ALA A 435 -11.66 -21.59 -5.77
CA ALA A 435 -10.54 -21.09 -4.98
C ALA A 435 -9.19 -21.33 -5.67
N LYS A 436 -9.00 -22.46 -6.32
CA LYS A 436 -7.77 -22.78 -7.09
C LYS A 436 -7.62 -21.93 -8.34
N SER A 437 -8.72 -21.47 -8.95
CA SER A 437 -8.72 -20.68 -10.18
C SER A 437 -8.25 -19.23 -9.98
N PHE A 438 -8.31 -18.68 -8.76
CA PHE A 438 -7.79 -17.34 -8.50
C PHE A 438 -6.30 -17.25 -8.79
N GLU A 439 -5.88 -16.13 -9.34
CA GLU A 439 -4.47 -15.72 -9.39
C GLU A 439 -3.99 -15.25 -8.00
N GLY A 440 -2.78 -14.70 -7.90
CA GLY A 440 -2.26 -14.17 -6.65
C GLY A 440 -3.09 -12.98 -6.13
N GLN A 441 -3.30 -12.94 -4.82
CA GLN A 441 -4.12 -11.96 -4.10
C GLN A 441 -3.35 -11.34 -2.95
N LEU A 442 -3.71 -10.13 -2.54
CA LEU A 442 -3.22 -9.55 -1.28
C LEU A 442 -3.86 -10.26 -0.09
N THR A 443 -5.17 -10.51 -0.18
CA THR A 443 -5.92 -11.16 0.90
C THR A 443 -6.87 -12.23 0.37
N ALA A 444 -7.16 -13.22 1.22
CA ALA A 444 -8.28 -14.13 1.07
C ALA A 444 -8.96 -14.31 2.44
N THR A 445 -10.27 -14.28 2.46
CA THR A 445 -11.05 -14.34 3.71
C THR A 445 -11.95 -15.57 3.72
N MET A 446 -12.03 -16.27 4.85
CA MET A 446 -13.05 -17.29 5.12
C MET A 446 -14.02 -16.78 6.19
N HIS A 447 -15.32 -16.78 5.91
CA HIS A 447 -16.33 -16.68 6.94
C HIS A 447 -16.75 -18.09 7.30
N LEU A 448 -16.45 -18.54 8.54
CA LEU A 448 -16.64 -19.91 9.00
C LEU A 448 -17.17 -19.95 10.43
N ASP A 449 -17.97 -20.95 10.74
CA ASP A 449 -18.36 -21.34 12.07
C ASP A 449 -17.80 -22.75 12.41
N ALA A 450 -18.12 -23.30 13.57
CA ALA A 450 -17.47 -24.52 14.06
C ALA A 450 -17.69 -25.75 13.14
N GLY A 451 -18.86 -25.90 12.55
CA GLY A 451 -19.19 -27.00 11.65
C GLY A 451 -18.52 -26.89 10.27
N ASP A 452 -18.02 -25.72 9.90
CA ASP A 452 -17.29 -25.49 8.64
C ASP A 452 -15.81 -25.95 8.73
N ALA A 453 -15.32 -26.40 9.88
CA ALA A 453 -13.91 -26.65 10.14
C ALA A 453 -13.26 -27.65 9.16
N GLU A 454 -14.00 -28.66 8.69
CA GLU A 454 -13.47 -29.63 7.72
C GLU A 454 -13.24 -28.99 6.35
N LEU A 455 -14.20 -28.22 5.86
CA LEU A 455 -14.09 -27.48 4.60
C LEU A 455 -12.98 -26.41 4.70
N ALA A 456 -12.91 -25.69 5.81
CA ALA A 456 -11.88 -24.69 6.04
C ALA A 456 -10.46 -25.29 6.01
N ARG A 457 -10.25 -26.51 6.59
CA ARG A 457 -8.96 -27.22 6.51
C ARG A 457 -8.60 -27.62 5.08
N LYS A 458 -9.57 -27.90 4.21
CA LYS A 458 -9.32 -28.17 2.78
C LYS A 458 -9.04 -26.90 2.00
N LEU A 459 -9.68 -25.79 2.36
CA LEU A 459 -9.54 -24.49 1.69
C LEU A 459 -8.25 -23.77 2.08
N LEU A 460 -7.85 -23.79 3.35
CA LEU A 460 -6.70 -23.06 3.87
C LEU A 460 -5.40 -23.27 3.07
N PRO A 461 -4.95 -24.51 2.73
CA PRO A 461 -3.74 -24.71 1.93
C PRO A 461 -3.84 -24.12 0.51
N ILE A 462 -5.05 -24.01 -0.04
CA ILE A 462 -5.26 -23.37 -1.34
C ILE A 462 -5.06 -21.86 -1.19
N LEU A 463 -5.66 -21.25 -0.16
CA LEU A 463 -5.57 -19.81 0.09
C LEU A 463 -4.14 -19.36 0.44
N GLU A 464 -3.39 -20.17 1.20
CA GLU A 464 -1.97 -19.91 1.50
C GLU A 464 -1.10 -19.80 0.22
N ARG A 465 -1.48 -20.50 -0.85
CA ARG A 465 -0.79 -20.41 -2.15
C ARG A 465 -1.27 -19.22 -2.99
N LYS A 466 -2.39 -18.59 -2.62
CA LYS A 466 -3.03 -17.53 -3.39
C LYS A 466 -2.89 -16.15 -2.76
N ALA A 467 -2.74 -16.05 -1.44
CA ALA A 467 -2.77 -14.76 -0.76
C ALA A 467 -1.62 -14.60 0.25
N GLY A 468 -1.18 -13.36 0.41
CA GLY A 468 -0.20 -13.02 1.45
C GLY A 468 -0.80 -12.95 2.84
N ARG A 469 -2.10 -12.62 2.95
CA ARG A 469 -2.83 -12.56 4.22
C ARG A 469 -4.11 -13.36 4.13
N VAL A 470 -4.27 -14.36 4.98
CA VAL A 470 -5.48 -15.16 5.11
C VAL A 470 -6.22 -14.74 6.38
N LEU A 471 -7.51 -14.43 6.26
CA LEU A 471 -8.36 -13.94 7.35
C LEU A 471 -9.48 -14.91 7.66
N ALA A 472 -9.98 -14.84 8.89
CA ALA A 472 -11.22 -15.51 9.32
C ALA A 472 -12.18 -14.51 9.95
N ASN A 473 -13.47 -14.59 9.57
CA ASN A 473 -14.57 -13.88 10.21
C ASN A 473 -14.42 -12.36 10.34
N GLY A 474 -13.70 -11.75 9.40
CA GLY A 474 -13.49 -10.30 9.29
C GLY A 474 -13.54 -9.83 7.84
N PHE A 475 -13.29 -8.55 7.63
CA PHE A 475 -13.19 -7.98 6.30
C PHE A 475 -11.77 -7.47 6.07
N PRO A 476 -11.22 -7.63 4.84
CA PRO A 476 -9.81 -7.35 4.60
C PRO A 476 -9.47 -5.86 4.52
N THR A 477 -10.47 -4.98 4.41
CA THR A 477 -10.28 -3.54 4.31
C THR A 477 -9.59 -3.01 5.55
N GLY A 478 -8.42 -2.40 5.35
CA GLY A 478 -7.52 -2.03 6.44
C GLY A 478 -6.43 -3.09 6.70
N VAL A 479 -5.25 -2.59 7.05
CA VAL A 479 -4.06 -3.41 7.31
C VAL A 479 -3.39 -2.91 8.58
N GLU A 480 -3.26 -3.79 9.57
CA GLU A 480 -2.52 -3.49 10.81
C GLU A 480 -1.03 -3.33 10.53
N VAL A 481 -0.37 -2.42 11.23
CA VAL A 481 1.08 -2.22 11.15
C VAL A 481 1.74 -2.93 12.33
N SER A 482 2.23 -4.14 12.08
CA SER A 482 2.82 -5.00 13.12
C SER A 482 3.93 -5.90 12.57
N GLU A 483 4.67 -6.55 13.46
CA GLU A 483 5.78 -7.44 13.08
C GLU A 483 5.32 -8.68 12.29
N ALA A 484 4.12 -9.19 12.57
CA ALA A 484 3.58 -10.39 11.92
C ALA A 484 2.75 -10.09 10.66
N MET A 485 2.62 -8.82 10.26
CA MET A 485 1.80 -8.48 9.11
C MET A 485 2.52 -8.76 7.80
N VAL A 486 1.79 -9.37 6.87
CA VAL A 486 2.16 -9.49 5.47
C VAL A 486 1.13 -8.74 4.61
N HIS A 487 1.60 -7.75 3.85
CA HIS A 487 0.85 -7.06 2.82
C HIS A 487 1.62 -7.21 1.51
N GLY A 488 1.19 -8.14 0.72
CA GLY A 488 1.81 -8.64 -0.50
C GLY A 488 1.10 -9.92 -0.91
N GLY A 489 1.72 -10.73 -1.74
CA GLY A 489 1.16 -12.00 -2.19
C GLY A 489 1.81 -12.48 -3.49
N PRO A 490 1.37 -13.63 -4.02
CA PRO A 490 1.82 -14.07 -5.34
C PRO A 490 1.40 -13.10 -6.44
N TYR A 491 2.11 -13.14 -7.58
CA TYR A 491 1.73 -12.36 -8.75
C TYR A 491 0.31 -12.75 -9.23
N PRO A 492 -0.55 -11.80 -9.62
CA PRO A 492 -0.30 -10.38 -9.90
C PRO A 492 -0.42 -9.43 -8.69
N ALA A 493 -0.79 -9.88 -7.49
CA ALA A 493 -0.96 -8.98 -6.35
C ALA A 493 0.35 -8.28 -5.96
N SER A 494 1.49 -8.96 -6.05
CA SER A 494 2.80 -8.31 -5.96
C SER A 494 3.82 -8.93 -6.91
N THR A 495 4.89 -8.19 -7.17
CA THR A 495 6.00 -8.67 -8.04
C THR A 495 6.99 -9.56 -7.30
N ASN A 496 6.95 -9.60 -5.97
CA ASN A 496 7.86 -10.39 -5.15
C ASN A 496 7.09 -11.05 -4.00
N PHE A 497 6.79 -12.34 -4.15
CA PHE A 497 6.01 -13.13 -3.17
C PHE A 497 6.73 -13.36 -1.82
N GLY A 498 8.04 -13.16 -1.76
CA GLY A 498 8.84 -13.29 -0.54
C GLY A 498 8.95 -12.00 0.27
N ALA A 499 8.27 -10.93 -0.15
CA ALA A 499 8.33 -9.62 0.47
C ALA A 499 6.96 -9.16 0.99
N THR A 500 6.98 -8.15 1.84
CA THR A 500 5.79 -7.44 2.33
C THR A 500 6.02 -5.94 2.22
N SER A 501 4.96 -5.15 1.95
CA SER A 501 5.01 -3.68 1.94
C SER A 501 4.66 -3.05 3.30
N VAL A 502 4.11 -3.83 4.24
CA VAL A 502 3.70 -3.37 5.57
C VAL A 502 4.33 -4.25 6.65
N GLY A 503 4.56 -3.66 7.82
CA GLY A 503 5.18 -4.32 8.95
C GLY A 503 6.71 -4.26 8.92
N THR A 504 7.34 -4.66 10.02
CA THR A 504 8.80 -4.51 10.19
C THR A 504 9.63 -5.37 9.24
N MET A 505 9.09 -6.49 8.76
CA MET A 505 9.76 -7.32 7.76
C MET A 505 9.95 -6.61 6.41
N SER A 506 9.20 -5.54 6.15
CA SER A 506 9.33 -4.77 4.90
C SER A 506 10.71 -4.10 4.73
N ILE A 507 11.46 -3.91 5.82
CA ILE A 507 12.86 -3.43 5.80
C ILE A 507 13.77 -4.35 4.97
N ARG A 508 13.50 -5.66 4.95
CA ARG A 508 14.31 -6.67 4.26
C ARG A 508 14.37 -6.47 2.74
N ARG A 509 13.38 -5.79 2.16
CA ARG A 509 13.35 -5.45 0.74
C ARG A 509 14.55 -4.58 0.31
N PHE A 510 15.08 -3.80 1.23
CA PHE A 510 16.12 -2.80 0.98
C PHE A 510 17.46 -3.18 1.63
N MET A 511 17.62 -4.46 1.93
CA MET A 511 18.82 -5.03 2.53
C MET A 511 19.30 -6.26 1.78
N ARG A 512 20.59 -6.57 1.92
CA ARG A 512 21.19 -7.82 1.42
C ARG A 512 22.18 -8.39 2.45
N PRO A 513 22.35 -9.71 2.52
CA PRO A 513 23.35 -10.33 3.36
C PRO A 513 24.77 -10.05 2.82
N VAL A 514 25.70 -9.82 3.76
CA VAL A 514 27.14 -9.74 3.48
C VAL A 514 27.87 -10.63 4.46
N SER A 515 28.71 -11.55 3.96
CA SER A 515 29.60 -12.37 4.77
C SER A 515 30.99 -11.74 4.83
N TYR A 516 31.58 -11.78 6.02
CA TYR A 516 32.93 -11.30 6.34
C TYR A 516 33.75 -12.51 6.78
N GLN A 517 34.76 -12.87 6.00
CA GLN A 517 35.59 -14.05 6.26
C GLN A 517 36.99 -13.61 6.69
N ASN A 518 37.43 -14.02 7.88
CA ASN A 518 38.73 -13.72 8.46
C ASN A 518 39.06 -12.21 8.51
N ILE A 519 38.07 -11.33 8.58
CA ILE A 519 38.26 -9.89 8.72
C ILE A 519 38.64 -9.60 10.18
N PRO A 520 39.73 -8.85 10.44
CA PRO A 520 40.09 -8.46 11.79
C PRO A 520 38.97 -7.71 12.51
N SER A 521 38.78 -7.99 13.81
CA SER A 521 37.66 -7.47 14.60
C SER A 521 37.59 -5.94 14.61
N ASP A 522 38.71 -5.25 14.59
CA ASP A 522 38.82 -3.78 14.59
C ASP A 522 38.37 -3.15 13.26
N VAL A 523 38.33 -3.92 12.18
CA VAL A 523 37.86 -3.49 10.84
C VAL A 523 36.39 -3.81 10.61
N LEU A 524 35.82 -4.75 11.37
CA LEU A 524 34.41 -5.17 11.20
C LEU A 524 33.44 -4.04 11.58
N PRO A 525 32.24 -4.03 10.95
CA PRO A 525 31.14 -3.21 11.44
C PRO A 525 30.85 -3.46 12.92
N GLU A 526 30.52 -2.40 13.66
CA GLU A 526 30.33 -2.46 15.12
C GLU A 526 29.33 -3.55 15.54
N ASP A 527 28.24 -3.73 14.78
CA ASP A 527 27.18 -4.68 15.07
C ASP A 527 27.61 -6.17 15.04
N ILE A 528 28.80 -6.50 14.52
CA ILE A 528 29.34 -7.89 14.40
C ILE A 528 30.80 -8.02 14.84
N ARG A 529 31.32 -7.07 15.60
CA ARG A 529 32.65 -7.14 16.22
C ARG A 529 32.79 -8.28 17.21
#